data_4a20995d56d2f4ecb5ff4b2defbe54df
#
_entry.id   4a20995d56d2f4ecb5ff4b2defbe54df
#
_cell.length_a   1.000
_cell.length_b   1.000
_cell.length_c   1.000
_cell.angle_alpha   90.00
_cell.angle_beta   90.00
_cell.angle_gamma   90.00
#
_symmetry.space_group_name_H-M   'P 1'
#
loop_
_entity.id
_entity.type
_entity.pdbx_description
1 polymer ?
#
loop_
_entity_poly.entity_id
_entity_poly.type
_entity_poly.pdbx_seq_one_letter_code
_entity_poly.pdbx_strand_id
1 'polypeptide(L)'
;MTPFFRRIRHRLANENSFLKYTRYAIGEIVLVVIGILIALQINNWNEQRKFKNLKSIYTERLINDLKQDTLTIHSLIKTLDQKQRVIQSLTKAVEEENFSEKLYGTIEDYFRLGWNMNDFTANKNTYSELSESGNMNVFQDYELLQKIKNYY
;
A
#
# COMPACT_ATOMS: atom_id res chain seq x y z
N MET A 1 7.86 38.55 -24.25
CA MET A 1 7.11 38.57 -25.56
C MET A 1 8.05 38.99 -26.67
N THR A 2 8.17 38.16 -27.67
CA THR A 2 9.12 38.41 -28.76
C THR A 2 8.73 39.62 -29.60
N PRO A 3 9.68 40.51 -29.98
CA PRO A 3 9.39 41.74 -30.72
C PRO A 3 8.76 41.52 -32.10
N PHE A 4 8.84 40.28 -32.59
CA PHE A 4 8.27 39.87 -33.87
C PHE A 4 6.74 39.97 -33.92
N PHE A 5 6.04 39.45 -32.91
CA PHE A 5 4.56 39.48 -32.82
C PHE A 5 4.03 40.91 -32.63
N ARG A 6 4.77 41.79 -31.95
CA ARG A 6 4.37 43.18 -31.73
C ARG A 6 4.41 43.99 -33.04
N ARG A 7 5.37 43.75 -33.94
CA ARG A 7 5.45 44.41 -35.25
C ARG A 7 4.32 43.98 -36.17
N ILE A 8 3.97 42.71 -36.21
CA ILE A 8 2.87 42.18 -37.04
C ILE A 8 1.54 42.74 -36.55
N ARG A 9 1.33 42.80 -35.25
CA ARG A 9 0.10 43.33 -34.65
C ARG A 9 -0.08 44.84 -34.98
N HIS A 10 0.96 45.64 -34.93
CA HIS A 10 0.91 47.06 -35.28
C HIS A 10 0.61 47.27 -36.77
N ARG A 11 1.09 46.43 -37.64
CA ARG A 11 0.87 46.53 -39.09
C ARG A 11 -0.56 46.17 -39.47
N LEU A 12 -1.12 45.15 -38.85
CA LEU A 12 -2.50 44.69 -39.06
C LEU A 12 -3.54 45.63 -38.46
N ALA A 13 -3.24 46.34 -37.40
CA ALA A 13 -4.15 47.32 -36.76
C ALA A 13 -4.29 48.60 -37.61
N ASN A 14 -3.30 48.95 -38.42
CA ASN A 14 -3.32 50.18 -39.26
C ASN A 14 -4.04 49.97 -40.61
N GLU A 15 -4.25 48.72 -41.03
CA GLU A 15 -4.97 48.45 -42.28
C GLU A 15 -6.42 48.09 -41.90
N ASN A 16 -7.38 48.90 -41.81
CA ASN A 16 -8.84 48.77 -41.64
C ASN A 16 -9.44 47.32 -41.74
N SER A 17 -8.72 46.28 -41.39
CA SER A 17 -9.09 44.87 -41.54
C SER A 17 -9.26 44.23 -40.14
N PHE A 18 -10.29 44.71 -39.41
CA PHE A 18 -10.69 44.16 -38.10
C PHE A 18 -10.78 42.64 -38.09
N LEU A 19 -11.23 42.01 -39.18
CA LEU A 19 -11.33 40.57 -39.34
C LEU A 19 -9.98 39.86 -39.38
N LYS A 20 -8.94 40.49 -39.94
CA LYS A 20 -7.59 39.90 -39.94
C LYS A 20 -6.94 40.01 -38.57
N TYR A 21 -7.20 41.09 -37.85
CA TYR A 21 -6.72 41.29 -36.48
C TYR A 21 -7.32 40.28 -35.51
N THR A 22 -8.64 40.08 -35.56
CA THR A 22 -9.35 39.11 -34.71
C THR A 22 -8.91 37.67 -34.97
N ARG A 23 -8.71 37.27 -36.22
CA ARG A 23 -8.16 35.94 -36.54
C ARG A 23 -6.76 35.73 -35.93
N TYR A 24 -5.93 36.74 -35.96
CA TYR A 24 -4.57 36.68 -35.41
C TYR A 24 -4.60 36.62 -33.87
N ALA A 25 -5.44 37.44 -33.24
CA ALA A 25 -5.62 37.45 -31.79
C ALA A 25 -6.17 36.11 -31.28
N ILE A 26 -7.15 35.51 -31.96
CA ILE A 26 -7.66 34.19 -31.62
C ILE A 26 -6.56 33.12 -31.78
N GLY A 27 -5.76 33.16 -32.84
CA GLY A 27 -4.63 32.24 -33.02
C GLY A 27 -3.61 32.31 -31.89
N GLU A 28 -3.30 33.53 -31.41
CA GLU A 28 -2.41 33.74 -30.28
C GLU A 28 -2.96 33.17 -28.98
N ILE A 29 -4.27 33.36 -28.72
CA ILE A 29 -4.93 32.80 -27.54
C ILE A 29 -4.94 31.26 -27.61
N VAL A 30 -5.29 30.68 -28.76
CA VAL A 30 -5.29 29.23 -28.97
C VAL A 30 -3.90 28.63 -28.72
N LEU A 31 -2.86 29.27 -29.22
CA LEU A 31 -1.48 28.80 -29.05
C LEU A 31 -1.07 28.81 -27.57
N VAL A 32 -1.45 29.84 -26.80
CA VAL A 32 -1.19 29.94 -25.36
C VAL A 32 -1.96 28.84 -24.62
N VAL A 33 -3.25 28.63 -24.96
CA VAL A 33 -4.08 27.59 -24.35
C VAL A 33 -3.50 26.21 -24.61
N ILE A 34 -3.08 25.91 -25.84
CA ILE A 34 -2.42 24.64 -26.19
C ILE A 34 -1.13 24.44 -25.36
N GLY A 35 -0.33 25.50 -25.20
CA GLY A 35 0.87 25.44 -24.36
C GLY A 35 0.59 25.07 -22.91
N ILE A 36 -0.45 25.68 -22.33
CA ILE A 36 -0.90 25.38 -20.94
C ILE A 36 -1.42 23.93 -20.85
N LEU A 37 -2.24 23.50 -21.81
CA LEU A 37 -2.77 22.12 -21.81
C LEU A 37 -1.66 21.08 -21.92
N ILE A 38 -0.65 21.32 -22.77
CA ILE A 38 0.50 20.40 -22.86
C ILE A 38 1.27 20.37 -21.53
N ALA A 39 1.51 21.52 -20.91
CA ALA A 39 2.20 21.58 -19.63
C ALA A 39 1.45 20.81 -18.53
N LEU A 40 0.11 20.99 -18.44
CA LEU A 40 -0.73 20.26 -17.51
C LEU A 40 -0.73 18.75 -17.79
N GLN A 41 -0.75 18.35 -19.07
CA GLN A 41 -0.72 16.94 -19.45
C GLN A 41 0.60 16.26 -19.06
N ILE A 42 1.72 16.94 -19.24
CA ILE A 42 3.04 16.45 -18.80
C ILE A 42 3.09 16.32 -17.28
N ASN A 43 2.56 17.30 -16.55
CA ASN A 43 2.48 17.22 -15.08
C ASN A 43 1.62 16.04 -14.62
N ASN A 44 0.42 15.87 -15.17
CA ASN A 44 -0.47 14.78 -14.86
C ASN A 44 0.17 13.40 -15.15
N TRP A 45 0.88 13.29 -16.26
CA TRP A 45 1.59 12.06 -16.61
C TRP A 45 2.70 11.73 -15.60
N ASN A 46 3.45 12.72 -15.17
CA ASN A 46 4.50 12.55 -14.16
C ASN A 46 3.91 12.14 -12.80
N GLU A 47 2.80 12.75 -12.38
CA GLU A 47 2.09 12.36 -11.15
C GLU A 47 1.58 10.93 -11.22
N GLN A 48 0.93 10.55 -12.32
CA GLN A 48 0.46 9.18 -12.51
C GLN A 48 1.60 8.16 -12.45
N ARG A 49 2.77 8.50 -13.00
CA ARG A 49 3.96 7.67 -12.93
C ARG A 49 4.44 7.50 -11.49
N LYS A 50 4.49 8.58 -10.72
CA LYS A 50 4.83 8.54 -9.28
C LYS A 50 3.85 7.67 -8.50
N PHE A 51 2.55 7.85 -8.73
CA PHE A 51 1.50 7.03 -8.10
C PHE A 51 1.65 5.54 -8.40
N LYS A 52 1.89 5.17 -9.66
CA LYS A 52 2.11 3.78 -10.05
C LYS A 52 3.32 3.17 -9.34
N ASN A 53 4.41 3.91 -9.26
CA ASN A 53 5.62 3.44 -8.57
C ASN A 53 5.37 3.25 -7.07
N LEU A 54 4.73 4.20 -6.40
CA LEU A 54 4.37 4.10 -4.99
C LEU A 54 3.44 2.92 -4.73
N LYS A 55 2.41 2.75 -5.56
CA LYS A 55 1.50 1.60 -5.48
C LYS A 55 2.25 0.27 -5.57
N SER A 56 3.19 0.15 -6.51
CA SER A 56 4.00 -1.06 -6.67
C SER A 56 4.82 -1.35 -5.42
N ILE A 57 5.52 -0.34 -4.91
CA ILE A 57 6.37 -0.47 -3.72
C ILE A 57 5.54 -0.89 -2.49
N TYR A 58 4.44 -0.21 -2.22
CA TYR A 58 3.61 -0.54 -1.06
C TYR A 58 2.89 -1.88 -1.21
N THR A 59 2.50 -2.25 -2.43
CA THR A 59 1.93 -3.58 -2.69
C THR A 59 2.94 -4.68 -2.38
N GLU A 60 4.17 -4.56 -2.84
CA GLU A 60 5.23 -5.53 -2.57
C GLU A 60 5.54 -5.63 -1.07
N ARG A 61 5.62 -4.51 -0.38
CA ARG A 61 5.88 -4.45 1.06
C ARG A 61 4.73 -5.08 1.87
N LEU A 62 3.47 -4.77 1.56
CA LEU A 62 2.31 -5.39 2.20
C LEU A 62 2.26 -6.91 1.96
N ILE A 63 2.58 -7.37 0.75
CA ILE A 63 2.68 -8.80 0.46
C ILE A 63 3.78 -9.45 1.30
N ASN A 64 4.90 -8.77 1.49
CA ASN A 64 5.98 -9.28 2.33
C ASN A 64 5.60 -9.33 3.81
N ASP A 65 4.93 -8.30 4.33
CA ASP A 65 4.39 -8.29 5.71
C ASP A 65 3.42 -9.45 5.92
N LEU A 66 2.46 -9.67 5.00
CA LEU A 66 1.52 -10.78 5.04
C LEU A 66 2.20 -12.17 4.96
N LYS A 67 3.28 -12.31 4.20
CA LYS A 67 4.08 -13.53 4.16
C LYS A 67 4.72 -13.81 5.52
N GLN A 68 5.30 -12.79 6.16
CA GLN A 68 5.89 -12.93 7.49
C GLN A 68 4.83 -13.30 8.53
N ASP A 69 3.66 -12.66 8.48
CA ASP A 69 2.53 -12.98 9.33
C ASP A 69 2.07 -14.43 9.14
N THR A 70 2.01 -14.89 7.90
CA THR A 70 1.67 -16.28 7.59
C THR A 70 2.67 -17.27 8.18
N LEU A 71 3.97 -16.97 8.10
CA LEU A 71 5.02 -17.81 8.72
C LEU A 71 4.88 -17.85 10.25
N THR A 72 4.60 -16.71 10.86
CA THR A 72 4.37 -16.59 12.30
C THR A 72 3.16 -17.42 12.73
N ILE A 73 2.03 -17.30 12.02
CA ILE A 73 0.82 -18.09 12.28
C ILE A 73 1.09 -19.58 12.16
N HIS A 74 1.81 -20.04 11.12
CA HIS A 74 2.17 -21.45 10.99
C HIS A 74 3.03 -21.95 12.15
N SER A 75 3.98 -21.14 12.62
CA SER A 75 4.80 -21.45 13.79
C SER A 75 3.95 -21.57 15.07
N LEU A 76 3.00 -20.65 15.25
CA LEU A 76 2.07 -20.70 16.38
C LEU A 76 1.18 -21.94 16.35
N ILE A 77 0.59 -22.26 15.19
CA ILE A 77 -0.23 -23.47 15.01
C ILE A 77 0.58 -24.70 15.38
N LYS A 78 1.80 -24.83 14.88
CA LYS A 78 2.68 -25.96 15.21
C LYS A 78 2.93 -26.08 16.73
N THR A 79 3.16 -24.97 17.41
CA THR A 79 3.37 -24.93 18.85
C THR A 79 2.10 -25.34 19.60
N LEU A 80 0.92 -24.85 19.17
CA LEU A 80 -0.36 -25.22 19.72
C LEU A 80 -0.67 -26.70 19.55
N ASP A 81 -0.41 -27.28 18.38
CA ASP A 81 -0.54 -28.70 18.10
C ASP A 81 0.37 -29.57 19.01
N GLN A 82 1.57 -29.10 19.28
CA GLN A 82 2.48 -29.78 20.21
C GLN A 82 1.92 -29.71 21.64
N LYS A 83 1.48 -28.54 22.10
CA LYS A 83 0.86 -28.38 23.43
C LYS A 83 -0.37 -29.25 23.58
N GLN A 84 -1.23 -29.29 22.57
CA GLN A 84 -2.45 -30.11 22.57
C GLN A 84 -2.12 -31.59 22.73
N ARG A 85 -1.12 -32.13 22.01
CA ARG A 85 -0.68 -33.53 22.13
C ARG A 85 -0.16 -33.85 23.53
N VAL A 86 0.63 -32.95 24.11
CA VAL A 86 1.15 -33.10 25.48
C VAL A 86 0.02 -33.12 26.47
N ILE A 87 -0.95 -32.20 26.40
CA ILE A 87 -2.11 -32.15 27.26
C ILE A 87 -2.95 -33.44 27.13
N GLN A 88 -3.21 -33.92 25.92
CA GLN A 88 -3.95 -35.18 25.70
C GLN A 88 -3.22 -36.37 26.33
N SER A 89 -1.90 -36.44 26.22
CA SER A 89 -1.12 -37.50 26.86
C SER A 89 -1.20 -37.44 28.39
N LEU A 90 -1.19 -36.25 28.97
CA LEU A 90 -1.32 -36.04 30.40
C LEU A 90 -2.73 -36.42 30.88
N THR A 91 -3.77 -35.96 30.17
CA THR A 91 -5.16 -36.28 30.51
C THR A 91 -5.38 -37.81 30.50
N LYS A 92 -4.90 -38.48 29.45
CA LYS A 92 -5.02 -39.94 29.34
C LYS A 92 -4.29 -40.67 30.48
N ALA A 93 -3.09 -40.22 30.85
CA ALA A 93 -2.34 -40.83 31.95
C ALA A 93 -3.03 -40.66 33.29
N VAL A 94 -3.73 -39.54 33.51
CA VAL A 94 -4.52 -39.30 34.72
C VAL A 94 -5.78 -40.18 34.74
N GLU A 95 -6.48 -40.31 33.61
CA GLU A 95 -7.67 -41.16 33.47
C GLU A 95 -7.37 -42.65 33.68
N GLU A 96 -6.20 -43.09 33.20
CA GLU A 96 -5.75 -44.49 33.32
C GLU A 96 -5.01 -44.78 34.65
N GLU A 97 -4.90 -43.80 35.55
CA GLU A 97 -4.11 -43.87 36.80
C GLU A 97 -2.66 -44.35 36.55
N ASN A 98 -2.12 -44.10 35.38
CA ASN A 98 -0.81 -44.59 34.95
C ASN A 98 0.27 -43.50 35.17
N PHE A 99 0.83 -43.48 36.36
CA PHE A 99 1.87 -42.53 36.79
C PHE A 99 3.30 -43.10 36.53
N SER A 100 3.59 -43.51 35.32
CA SER A 100 4.89 -44.04 34.93
C SER A 100 5.97 -42.95 34.81
N GLU A 101 7.26 -43.35 34.81
CA GLU A 101 8.40 -42.44 34.60
C GLU A 101 8.29 -41.65 33.30
N LYS A 102 7.63 -42.20 32.28
CA LYS A 102 7.32 -41.52 31.01
C LYS A 102 6.40 -40.30 31.21
N LEU A 103 5.53 -40.29 32.21
CA LEU A 103 4.66 -39.17 32.52
C LEU A 103 5.49 -37.95 32.99
N TYR A 104 6.53 -38.16 33.79
CA TYR A 104 7.40 -37.07 34.25
C TYR A 104 8.08 -36.35 33.04
N GLY A 105 8.58 -37.11 32.03
CA GLY A 105 9.09 -36.52 30.81
C GLY A 105 8.05 -35.72 30.04
N THR A 106 6.80 -36.16 30.00
CA THR A 106 5.68 -35.43 29.35
C THR A 106 5.34 -34.14 30.12
N ILE A 107 5.40 -34.15 31.45
CA ILE A 107 5.21 -32.96 32.28
C ILE A 107 6.35 -31.97 32.03
N GLU A 108 7.61 -32.42 31.96
CA GLU A 108 8.76 -31.59 31.66
C GLU A 108 8.65 -30.95 30.27
N ASP A 109 8.23 -31.71 29.25
CA ASP A 109 7.94 -31.20 27.91
C ASP A 109 6.86 -30.14 27.92
N TYR A 110 5.81 -30.30 28.72
CA TYR A 110 4.75 -29.29 28.88
C TYR A 110 5.30 -27.98 29.40
N PHE A 111 6.10 -28.03 30.47
CA PHE A 111 6.74 -26.82 31.04
C PHE A 111 7.76 -26.21 30.10
N ARG A 112 8.52 -27.02 29.35
CA ARG A 112 9.48 -26.56 28.34
C ARG A 112 8.82 -25.83 27.17
N LEU A 113 7.65 -26.28 26.74
CA LEU A 113 6.85 -25.58 25.70
C LEU A 113 6.27 -24.25 26.22
N GLY A 114 6.37 -24.01 27.53
CA GLY A 114 6.05 -22.75 28.19
C GLY A 114 4.57 -22.47 28.33
N TRP A 115 4.25 -21.70 29.35
CA TRP A 115 2.91 -21.15 29.61
C TRP A 115 2.59 -19.99 28.66
N ASN A 116 3.57 -19.47 27.93
CA ASN A 116 3.39 -18.33 27.07
C ASN A 116 2.44 -18.67 25.94
N MET A 117 1.24 -18.14 26.02
CA MET A 117 0.39 -17.96 24.84
C MET A 117 1.04 -16.84 24.03
N ASN A 118 1.82 -17.19 23.01
CA ASN A 118 2.28 -16.21 22.06
C ASN A 118 1.07 -15.80 21.23
N ASP A 119 0.56 -14.62 21.53
CA ASP A 119 -0.52 -14.04 20.72
C ASP A 119 0.03 -13.64 19.37
N PHE A 120 -0.77 -13.87 18.34
CA PHE A 120 -0.47 -13.34 17.02
C PHE A 120 -0.65 -11.82 17.02
N THR A 121 0.37 -11.11 16.56
CA THR A 121 0.30 -9.68 16.29
C THR A 121 0.73 -9.45 14.85
N ALA A 122 -0.15 -8.86 14.03
CA ALA A 122 0.13 -8.55 12.64
C ALA A 122 1.29 -7.55 12.51
N ASN A 123 2.12 -7.73 11.49
CA ASN A 123 3.18 -6.81 11.15
C ASN A 123 2.61 -5.53 10.52
N LYS A 124 2.50 -4.46 11.31
CA LYS A 124 1.88 -3.19 10.92
C LYS A 124 2.83 -2.18 10.25
N ASN A 125 4.09 -2.55 9.98
CA ASN A 125 5.09 -1.59 9.55
C ASN A 125 4.67 -0.83 8.28
N THR A 126 4.32 -1.54 7.21
CA THR A 126 3.92 -0.90 5.95
C THR A 126 2.57 -0.19 6.08
N TYR A 127 1.63 -0.75 6.84
CA TYR A 127 0.32 -0.12 7.08
C TYR A 127 0.45 1.20 7.84
N SER A 128 1.26 1.24 8.90
CA SER A 128 1.51 2.46 9.68
C SER A 128 2.15 3.54 8.81
N GLU A 129 3.18 3.20 8.04
CA GLU A 129 3.82 4.15 7.10
C GLU A 129 2.82 4.70 6.06
N LEU A 130 1.97 3.83 5.48
CA LEU A 130 0.92 4.25 4.54
C LEU A 130 -0.09 5.21 5.18
N SER A 131 -0.50 4.91 6.41
CA SER A 131 -1.47 5.72 7.15
C SER A 131 -0.90 7.08 7.55
N GLU A 132 0.31 7.10 8.10
CA GLU A 132 0.98 8.30 8.59
C GLU A 132 1.44 9.23 7.46
N SER A 133 1.89 8.66 6.35
CA SER A 133 2.31 9.44 5.17
C SER A 133 1.16 9.99 4.32
N GLY A 134 -0.10 9.59 4.61
CA GLY A 134 -1.27 9.96 3.82
C GLY A 134 -1.33 9.29 2.45
N ASN A 135 -0.50 8.26 2.20
CA ASN A 135 -0.40 7.58 0.92
C ASN A 135 -1.45 6.47 0.72
N MET A 136 -2.44 6.33 1.60
CA MET A 136 -3.52 5.35 1.46
C MET A 136 -4.26 5.46 0.12
N ASN A 137 -4.35 6.66 -0.43
CA ASN A 137 -5.00 6.96 -1.71
C ASN A 137 -4.27 6.39 -2.94
N VAL A 138 -3.04 5.86 -2.79
CA VAL A 138 -2.34 5.16 -3.90
C VAL A 138 -3.09 3.87 -4.32
N PHE A 139 -3.85 3.29 -3.39
CA PHE A 139 -4.78 2.21 -3.68
C PHE A 139 -6.14 2.83 -4.03
N GLN A 140 -6.40 3.05 -5.33
CA GLN A 140 -7.67 3.62 -5.82
C GLN A 140 -8.85 2.66 -5.69
N ASP A 141 -8.61 1.43 -5.23
CA ASP A 141 -9.59 0.38 -5.02
C ASP A 141 -10.10 0.45 -3.56
N TYR A 142 -11.35 0.92 -3.41
CA TYR A 142 -11.99 1.06 -2.11
C TYR A 142 -12.17 -0.28 -1.39
N GLU A 143 -12.51 -1.35 -2.12
CA GLU A 143 -12.71 -2.68 -1.52
C GLU A 143 -11.39 -3.22 -0.95
N LEU A 144 -10.29 -3.08 -1.71
CA LEU A 144 -8.97 -3.45 -1.24
C LEU A 144 -8.55 -2.65 -0.01
N LEU A 145 -8.81 -1.33 0.00
CA LEU A 145 -8.53 -0.47 1.15
C LEU A 145 -9.29 -0.91 2.40
N GLN A 146 -10.55 -1.29 2.28
CA GLN A 146 -11.34 -1.79 3.41
C GLN A 146 -10.79 -3.14 3.91
N LYS A 147 -10.40 -4.04 3.02
CA LYS A 147 -9.75 -5.32 3.41
C LYS A 147 -8.44 -5.09 4.16
N ILE A 148 -7.61 -4.16 3.69
CA ILE A 148 -6.36 -3.78 4.37
C ILE A 148 -6.67 -3.23 5.76
N LYS A 149 -7.58 -2.26 5.88
CA LYS A 149 -7.96 -1.66 7.16
C LYS A 149 -8.56 -2.65 8.16
N ASN A 150 -9.33 -3.63 7.67
CA ASN A 150 -9.95 -4.64 8.53
C ASN A 150 -8.95 -5.70 9.00
N TYR A 151 -7.86 -5.88 8.29
CA TYR A 151 -6.82 -6.82 8.67
C TYR A 151 -5.95 -6.28 9.81
N TYR A 152 -5.65 -4.97 9.78
CA TYR A 152 -4.81 -4.29 10.76
C TYR A 152 -5.59 -3.58 11.87
#